data_4d614ade9c0c6d17ea2d9d472633e53b
#
_entry.id   4d614ade9c0c6d17ea2d9d472633e53b
#
_cell.length_a   1.000
_cell.length_b   1.000
_cell.length_c   1.000
_cell.angle_alpha   90.00
_cell.angle_beta   90.00
_cell.angle_gamma   90.00
#
_symmetry.space_group_name_H-M   'P 1'
#
loop_
_entity.id
_entity.type
_entity.pdbx_description
1 polymer ?
#
loop_
_entity_poly.entity_id
_entity_poly.type
_entity_poly.pdbx_seq_one_letter_code
_entity_poly.pdbx_strand_id
1 'polypeptide(L)'
;MSEVNKLIYKILKTLRDSMSADEFDEQRIAPERLGTDKNTRDAVLVQLLHAGYIEGPQELQSISDTKPTLTDLQYTKITLAGLEYLEENSWMQKAARLAKGIVE
;
A
#
# COMPACT_ATOMS: atom_id res chain seq x y z
N MET A 1 12.93 -9.86 -6.84
CA MET A 1 11.91 -8.87 -6.41
C MET A 1 11.87 -8.86 -4.90
N SER A 2 12.03 -7.69 -4.29
CA SER A 2 12.05 -7.60 -2.83
C SER A 2 10.65 -7.75 -2.24
N GLU A 3 10.58 -8.21 -0.99
CA GLU A 3 9.31 -8.32 -0.29
C GLU A 3 8.67 -6.95 -0.11
N VAL A 4 9.47 -5.91 0.11
CA VAL A 4 8.94 -4.55 0.27
C VAL A 4 8.31 -4.06 -1.02
N ASN A 5 8.93 -4.31 -2.17
CA ASN A 5 8.37 -3.91 -3.47
C ASN A 5 7.05 -4.61 -3.76
N LYS A 6 6.95 -5.90 -3.41
CA LYS A 6 5.69 -6.63 -3.55
C LYS A 6 4.61 -6.03 -2.66
N LEU A 7 4.98 -5.66 -1.44
CA LEU A 7 4.06 -5.08 -0.49
C LEU A 7 3.54 -3.72 -0.99
N ILE A 8 4.43 -2.87 -1.47
CA ILE A 8 4.06 -1.59 -2.07
C ILE A 8 3.07 -1.79 -3.20
N TYR A 9 3.36 -2.72 -4.10
CA TYR A 9 2.50 -2.99 -5.25
C TYR A 9 1.11 -3.46 -4.80
N LYS A 10 1.04 -4.38 -3.83
CA LYS A 10 -0.23 -4.88 -3.31
C LYS A 10 -1.08 -3.78 -2.70
N ILE A 11 -0.45 -2.92 -1.91
CA ILE A 11 -1.16 -1.81 -1.25
C ILE A 11 -1.73 -0.86 -2.30
N LEU A 12 -0.89 -0.41 -3.22
CA LEU A 12 -1.31 0.56 -4.23
C LEU A 12 -2.37 -0.03 -5.18
N LYS A 13 -2.24 -1.29 -5.54
CA LYS A 13 -3.23 -1.95 -6.37
C LYS A 13 -4.58 -2.03 -5.67
N THR A 14 -4.58 -2.37 -4.38
CA THR A 14 -5.79 -2.43 -3.58
C THR A 14 -6.47 -1.07 -3.52
N LEU A 15 -5.69 -0.01 -3.34
CA LEU A 15 -6.22 1.35 -3.31
C LEU A 15 -6.79 1.77 -4.66
N ARG A 16 -6.10 1.42 -5.75
CA ARG A 16 -6.61 1.71 -7.09
C ARG A 16 -7.96 1.04 -7.32
N ASP A 17 -8.08 -0.22 -6.91
CA ASP A 17 -9.32 -0.98 -7.09
C ASP A 17 -10.45 -0.44 -6.21
N SER A 18 -10.14 0.40 -5.23
CA SER A 18 -11.11 0.99 -4.30
C SER A 18 -11.39 2.47 -4.57
N MET A 19 -10.93 3.01 -5.69
CA MET A 19 -11.00 4.45 -5.96
C MET A 19 -12.42 4.99 -5.99
N SER A 20 -13.39 4.18 -6.38
CA SER A 20 -14.78 4.62 -6.48
C SER A 20 -15.54 4.57 -5.16
N ALA A 21 -14.95 4.01 -4.10
CA ALA A 21 -15.58 3.93 -2.81
C ALA A 21 -15.49 5.27 -2.06
N ASP A 22 -16.54 5.62 -1.30
CA ASP A 22 -16.52 6.83 -0.50
C ASP A 22 -15.49 6.75 0.61
N GLU A 23 -15.39 5.58 1.25
CA GLU A 23 -14.40 5.31 2.27
C GLU A 23 -13.69 4.00 1.93
N PHE A 24 -12.39 3.95 2.23
CA PHE A 24 -11.60 2.75 2.02
C PHE A 24 -11.74 1.79 3.20
N ASP A 25 -12.02 0.53 2.90
CA ASP A 25 -12.04 -0.52 3.93
C ASP A 25 -10.60 -0.88 4.29
N GLU A 26 -10.12 -0.38 5.43
CA GLU A 26 -8.75 -0.57 5.86
C GLU A 26 -8.40 -2.04 6.14
N GLN A 27 -9.40 -2.90 6.33
CA GLN A 27 -9.16 -4.33 6.50
C GLN A 27 -8.57 -4.96 5.25
N ARG A 28 -8.76 -4.35 4.09
CA ARG A 28 -8.19 -4.85 2.84
C ARG A 28 -6.67 -4.75 2.81
N ILE A 29 -6.09 -3.89 3.63
CA ILE A 29 -4.63 -3.79 3.79
C ILE A 29 -4.20 -4.19 5.21
N ALA A 30 -4.97 -5.05 5.86
CA ALA A 30 -4.56 -5.63 7.14
C ALA A 30 -3.25 -6.41 6.96
N PRO A 31 -2.37 -6.39 7.99
CA PRO A 31 -1.08 -7.07 7.85
C PRO A 31 -1.19 -8.52 7.40
N GLU A 32 -2.15 -9.28 7.95
CA GLU A 32 -2.35 -10.69 7.59
C GLU A 32 -2.76 -10.85 6.12
N ARG A 33 -3.51 -9.92 5.57
CA ARG A 33 -3.89 -9.98 4.16
C ARG A 33 -2.75 -9.65 3.23
N LEU A 34 -1.82 -8.82 3.71
CA LEU A 34 -0.63 -8.45 2.94
C LEU A 34 0.51 -9.45 3.11
N GLY A 35 0.38 -10.38 4.05
CA GLY A 35 1.43 -11.36 4.31
C GLY A 35 2.62 -10.76 5.03
N THR A 36 2.40 -9.80 5.91
CA THR A 36 3.45 -9.10 6.62
C THR A 36 3.02 -8.84 8.07
N ASP A 37 3.88 -8.20 8.85
CA ASP A 37 3.55 -7.79 10.21
C ASP A 37 3.10 -6.33 10.24
N LYS A 38 2.51 -5.93 11.37
CA LYS A 38 1.96 -4.59 11.53
C LYS A 38 3.03 -3.51 11.40
N ASN A 39 4.18 -3.72 12.00
CA ASN A 39 5.25 -2.71 11.99
C ASN A 39 5.78 -2.48 10.58
N THR A 40 5.97 -3.55 9.80
CA THR A 40 6.42 -3.44 8.42
C THR A 40 5.38 -2.75 7.56
N ARG A 41 4.10 -3.13 7.72
CA ARG A 41 3.01 -2.48 6.98
C ARG A 41 2.98 -0.99 7.26
N ASP A 42 3.03 -0.61 8.54
CA ASP A 42 2.93 0.79 8.93
C ASP A 42 4.13 1.59 8.41
N ALA A 43 5.33 1.01 8.46
CA ALA A 43 6.52 1.67 7.93
C ALA A 43 6.39 1.91 6.43
N VAL A 44 5.87 0.94 5.69
CA VAL A 44 5.67 1.10 4.25
C VAL A 44 4.63 2.17 3.96
N LEU A 45 3.52 2.19 4.70
CA LEU A 45 2.50 3.22 4.52
C LEU A 45 3.04 4.62 4.78
N VAL A 46 3.87 4.78 5.81
CA VAL A 46 4.50 6.07 6.10
C VAL A 46 5.38 6.50 4.92
N GLN A 47 6.16 5.58 4.36
CA GLN A 47 7.00 5.90 3.21
C GLN A 47 6.16 6.26 1.99
N LEU A 48 5.07 5.56 1.75
CA LEU A 48 4.18 5.88 0.63
C LEU A 48 3.54 7.26 0.79
N LEU A 49 3.17 7.60 2.03
CA LEU A 49 2.61 8.92 2.32
C LEU A 49 3.65 10.02 2.08
N HIS A 50 4.88 9.83 2.57
CA HIS A 50 5.97 10.80 2.39
C HIS A 50 6.37 10.95 0.92
N ALA A 51 6.32 9.85 0.17
CA ALA A 51 6.65 9.89 -1.26
C ALA A 51 5.53 10.48 -2.11
N GLY A 52 4.35 10.71 -1.53
CA GLY A 52 3.22 11.27 -2.26
C GLY A 52 2.46 10.25 -3.11
N TYR A 53 2.63 8.96 -2.86
CA TYR A 53 1.90 7.93 -3.58
C TYR A 53 0.51 7.67 -3.01
N ILE A 54 0.30 8.03 -1.76
CA ILE A 54 -1.01 7.97 -1.10
C ILE A 54 -1.26 9.27 -0.36
N GLU A 55 -2.55 9.52 -0.06
CA GLU A 55 -2.98 10.65 0.75
C GLU A 55 -4.12 10.20 1.65
N GLY A 56 -4.48 11.01 2.61
CA GLY A 56 -5.61 10.77 3.52
C GLY A 56 -5.19 10.46 4.94
N PRO A 57 -4.34 9.45 5.19
CA PRO A 57 -3.93 9.16 6.57
C PRO A 57 -3.13 10.30 7.17
N GLN A 58 -3.19 10.40 8.48
CA GLN A 58 -2.39 11.36 9.23
C GLN A 58 -1.31 10.64 10.01
N GLU A 59 -0.11 11.20 9.97
CA GLU A 59 1.03 10.66 10.71
C GLU A 59 1.05 11.28 12.10
N LEU A 60 1.08 10.40 13.11
CA LEU A 60 1.18 10.81 14.50
C LEU A 60 2.43 10.19 15.10
N GLN A 61 3.16 10.99 15.86
CA GLN A 61 4.30 10.51 16.62
C GLN A 61 4.27 11.15 17.98
N SER A 62 4.12 10.33 19.02
CA SER A 62 4.15 10.84 20.38
C SER A 62 5.61 10.98 20.84
N ILE A 63 5.82 11.78 21.87
CA ILE A 63 7.15 12.01 22.42
C ILE A 63 7.80 10.69 22.90
N SER A 64 6.99 9.77 23.38
CA SER A 64 7.47 8.48 23.89
C SER A 64 7.65 7.44 22.80
N ASP A 65 7.13 7.65 21.60
CA ASP A 65 7.20 6.69 20.51
C ASP A 65 8.40 6.99 19.62
N THR A 66 9.14 5.95 19.27
CA THR A 66 10.25 6.06 18.33
C THR A 66 9.81 5.85 16.89
N LYS A 67 8.58 5.36 16.69
CA LYS A 67 8.04 5.06 15.35
C LYS A 67 6.76 5.86 15.12
N PRO A 68 6.64 6.50 13.95
CA PRO A 68 5.38 7.15 13.61
C PRO A 68 4.29 6.12 13.37
N THR A 69 3.07 6.47 13.73
CA THR A 69 1.89 5.67 13.45
C THR A 69 0.94 6.47 12.58
N LEU A 70 0.07 5.78 11.87
CA LEU A 70 -0.91 6.44 11.01
C LEU A 70 -2.31 6.27 11.59
N THR A 71 -3.10 7.33 11.45
CA THR A 71 -4.52 7.31 11.79
C THR A 71 -5.34 7.64 10.54
N ASP A 72 -6.65 7.42 10.64
CA ASP A 72 -7.58 7.77 9.56
C ASP A 72 -7.32 6.98 8.28
N LEU A 73 -6.97 5.70 8.42
CA LEU A 73 -6.69 4.82 7.28
C LEU A 73 -7.91 4.66 6.36
N GLN A 74 -9.12 4.87 6.88
CA GLN A 74 -10.33 4.81 6.07
C GLN A 74 -10.40 5.90 4.99
N TYR A 75 -9.58 6.93 5.12
CA TYR A 75 -9.52 8.01 4.14
C TYR A 75 -8.36 7.85 3.15
N THR A 76 -7.67 6.71 3.19
CA THR A 76 -6.53 6.47 2.31
C THR A 76 -6.97 6.44 0.86
N LYS A 77 -6.27 7.21 0.02
CA LYS A 77 -6.50 7.24 -1.43
C LYS A 77 -5.18 7.21 -2.17
N ILE A 78 -5.18 6.57 -3.33
CA ILE A 78 -4.01 6.59 -4.20
C ILE A 78 -3.96 7.94 -4.92
N THR A 79 -2.76 8.46 -5.10
CA THR A 79 -2.53 9.70 -5.85
C THR A 79 -2.19 9.39 -7.31
N LEU A 80 -2.08 10.44 -8.13
CA LEU A 80 -1.60 10.28 -9.50
C LEU A 80 -0.21 9.65 -9.53
N ALA A 81 0.67 10.06 -8.61
CA ALA A 81 2.01 9.47 -8.53
C ALA A 81 1.93 7.97 -8.21
N GLY A 82 1.00 7.58 -7.34
CA GLY A 82 0.79 6.17 -7.03
C GLY A 82 0.28 5.38 -8.23
N LEU A 83 -0.63 5.97 -9.00
CA LEU A 83 -1.13 5.34 -10.23
C LEU A 83 -0.02 5.18 -11.26
N GLU A 84 0.84 6.18 -11.40
CA GLU A 84 2.00 6.11 -12.30
C GLU A 84 2.96 5.02 -11.87
N TYR A 85 3.19 4.89 -10.56
CA TYR A 85 4.02 3.81 -10.03
C TYR A 85 3.48 2.45 -10.45
N LEU A 86 2.17 2.24 -10.32
CA LEU A 86 1.55 0.97 -10.72
C LEU A 86 1.74 0.70 -12.21
N GLU A 87 1.57 1.72 -13.04
CA GLU A 87 1.75 1.59 -14.49
C GLU A 87 3.19 1.21 -14.83
N GLU A 88 4.16 1.90 -14.24
CA GLU A 88 5.58 1.65 -14.48
C GLU A 88 6.01 0.27 -13.99
N ASN A 89 5.34 -0.26 -12.98
CA ASN A 89 5.69 -1.54 -12.37
C ASN A 89 4.70 -2.65 -12.70
N SER A 90 3.97 -2.52 -13.81
CA SER A 90 3.00 -3.52 -14.25
C SER A 90 3.63 -4.90 -14.51
N TRP A 91 4.95 -4.95 -14.74
CA TRP A 91 5.69 -6.20 -14.90
C TRP A 91 5.55 -7.10 -13.66
N MET A 92 5.34 -6.52 -12.49
CA MET A 92 5.15 -7.29 -11.25
C MET A 92 3.90 -8.16 -11.33
N GLN A 93 2.85 -7.64 -11.96
CA GLN A 93 1.61 -8.39 -12.15
C GLN A 93 1.85 -9.57 -13.09
N LYS A 94 2.60 -9.37 -14.15
CA LYS A 94 2.95 -10.44 -15.08
C LYS A 94 3.79 -11.52 -14.40
N ALA A 95 4.76 -11.11 -13.60
CA ALA A 95 5.61 -12.04 -12.86
C ALA A 95 4.78 -12.89 -11.90
N ALA A 96 3.81 -12.28 -11.21
CA ALA A 96 2.93 -13.01 -10.30
C ALA A 96 2.06 -14.04 -11.03
N ARG A 97 1.58 -13.69 -12.22
CA ARG A 97 0.80 -14.62 -13.04
C ARG A 97 1.64 -15.82 -13.46
N LEU A 98 2.85 -15.60 -13.92
CA LEU A 98 3.76 -16.67 -14.32
C LEU A 98 4.07 -17.59 -13.15
N ALA A 99 4.31 -17.01 -11.98
CA ALA A 99 4.60 -17.79 -10.78
C ALA A 99 3.43 -18.68 -10.37
N LYS A 100 2.20 -18.27 -10.71
CA LYS A 100 0.99 -19.06 -10.41
C LYS A 100 0.66 -20.05 -11.54
N GLY A 101 1.48 -20.13 -12.58
CA GLY A 101 1.25 -21.02 -13.70
C GLY A 101 0.14 -20.57 -14.64
N ILE A 102 -0.22 -19.30 -14.62
CA ILE A 102 -1.21 -18.75 -15.55
C ILE A 102 -0.51 -18.40 -16.85
N VAL A 103 -0.95 -19.04 -17.92
CA VAL A 103 -0.40 -18.79 -19.26
C VAL A 103 -1.44 -18.07 -20.10
N GLU A 104 -1.03 -17.00 -20.70
CA GLU A 104 -1.88 -16.25 -21.62
C GLU A 104 -1.54 -16.59 -23.06
#